data_a3441a8eff29fe2059a1c336062d0e39
#
_entry.id   a3441a8eff29fe2059a1c336062d0e39
#
_cell.length_a   1.000
_cell.length_b   1.000
_cell.length_c   1.000
_cell.angle_alpha   90.00
_cell.angle_beta   90.00
_cell.angle_gamma   90.00
#
_symmetry.space_group_name_H-M   'P 1'
#
loop_
_entity.id
_entity.type
_entity.pdbx_description
1 polymer ?
#
loop_
_entity_poly.entity_id
_entity_poly.type
_entity_poly.pdbx_seq_one_letter_code
_entity_poly.pdbx_strand_id
1 'polypeptide(L)'
;MQFPIFQEVARYREMTAAFGGYNHQLSCQEGQFFDMKNMTSEYFPAMSPRKNRGIVKSFVNPQGILDKENLMWIDDNELYINGVKQDLGDVTITSESPKTLAKMGAYVIIMPDRIWYNADNGECGYMEKTNTIPKGERITFSLCEANGSTLSWHEAEYYKDHDPVDGDYMMSTVNGKSSLKVYAASTKLWMTVATTYTQITAVGIGKGFEKGDGVKLTIDSGVSELSNIFVNEEGDKVSTNTTIMDRTDDCITVVGILNKTLTLTDKEMTVERKVPDMAFITECNNRLWGCSEDGHEIYCCKLGDVKNWNCFAGIATDSWAATVGSDGKFTGAITYLGYPMFFKEDSFIKVSVSATGGHQTKETKCRGVQKGSHRSLSILNETLYYKSSACVCGYNGSLPYSISDEMGDVKYYDAVAGSLGDRYYISMRDAKGVYSMFVYDSKKGIWCKEDNTKVLSFCKHYDDLYYIDADEKVMKSVGGTLLYDVPEKATEGKFNWLVESGAIGYSSPEHKYVARINLRITLELGTDVDFYLQYDSCGEWEHKFNMSGKGTRTFSVPIIPKRCDHFKYRLTGKGGCKIHSITKTTEEGSDI
;
A
#
# COMPACT_ATOMS: atom_id res chain seq x y z
N MET A 1 -45.91 44.05 56.64
CA MET A 1 -45.00 44.09 55.47
C MET A 1 -44.76 42.66 55.03
N GLN A 2 -45.29 42.25 53.89
CA GLN A 2 -44.88 40.99 53.28
C GLN A 2 -43.56 41.29 52.53
N PHE A 3 -42.47 40.60 52.87
CA PHE A 3 -41.24 40.66 52.09
C PHE A 3 -41.50 40.03 50.76
N PRO A 4 -41.01 40.61 49.66
CA PRO A 4 -41.10 39.98 48.34
C PRO A 4 -40.44 38.62 48.41
N ILE A 5 -41.18 37.57 48.01
CA ILE A 5 -40.63 36.24 47.82
C ILE A 5 -39.78 36.34 46.55
N PHE A 6 -38.46 36.28 46.71
CA PHE A 6 -37.59 36.16 45.56
C PHE A 6 -37.82 34.79 44.91
N GLN A 7 -38.15 34.75 43.65
CA GLN A 7 -38.27 33.54 42.90
C GLN A 7 -36.89 32.83 42.93
N GLU A 8 -36.86 31.57 43.37
CA GLU A 8 -35.60 30.79 43.27
C GLU A 8 -35.23 30.65 41.80
N VAL A 9 -34.01 31.03 41.47
CA VAL A 9 -33.46 30.88 40.13
C VAL A 9 -33.29 29.38 39.83
N ALA A 10 -33.85 28.93 38.73
CA ALA A 10 -33.73 27.53 38.32
C ALA A 10 -32.25 27.16 38.08
N ARG A 11 -31.81 26.10 38.74
CA ARG A 11 -30.44 25.58 38.63
C ARG A 11 -30.47 24.23 37.96
N TYR A 12 -29.71 24.12 36.88
CA TYR A 12 -29.52 22.88 36.12
C TYR A 12 -28.12 22.34 36.37
N ARG A 13 -28.03 21.10 36.83
CA ARG A 13 -26.77 20.42 37.06
C ARG A 13 -26.66 19.20 36.15
N GLU A 14 -25.70 19.22 35.27
CA GLU A 14 -25.46 18.16 34.29
C GLU A 14 -24.02 17.64 34.41
N MET A 15 -23.87 16.33 34.28
CA MET A 15 -22.57 15.65 34.35
C MET A 15 -22.32 14.87 33.07
N THR A 16 -21.21 15.18 32.41
CA THR A 16 -20.65 14.43 31.29
C THR A 16 -19.54 13.51 31.80
N ALA A 17 -19.74 12.19 31.71
CA ALA A 17 -18.79 11.17 32.16
C ALA A 17 -18.33 10.19 31.06
N ALA A 18 -18.85 10.35 29.84
CA ALA A 18 -18.44 9.62 28.67
C ALA A 18 -18.02 10.60 27.58
N PHE A 19 -16.79 10.42 27.07
CA PHE A 19 -16.22 11.36 26.09
C PHE A 19 -16.17 10.72 24.72
N GLY A 20 -16.95 11.27 23.77
CA GLY A 20 -17.17 10.77 22.41
C GLY A 20 -16.09 11.15 21.40
N GLY A 21 -14.94 11.70 21.86
CA GLY A 21 -13.80 12.00 20.99
C GLY A 21 -13.95 13.28 20.18
N TYR A 22 -13.26 13.31 19.04
CA TYR A 22 -13.19 14.46 18.12
C TYR A 22 -14.45 14.56 17.27
N ASN A 23 -15.06 15.74 17.24
CA ASN A 23 -16.17 16.09 16.36
C ASN A 23 -16.11 17.57 15.97
N HIS A 24 -15.68 17.83 14.75
CA HIS A 24 -15.49 19.19 14.21
C HIS A 24 -16.75 19.72 13.47
N GLN A 25 -17.90 19.11 13.69
CA GLN A 25 -19.18 19.61 13.17
C GLN A 25 -19.71 20.77 14.02
N LEU A 26 -20.54 21.62 13.42
CA LEU A 26 -21.23 22.67 14.15
C LEU A 26 -22.15 22.12 15.24
N SER A 27 -22.71 20.91 15.05
CA SER A 27 -23.54 20.18 15.98
C SER A 27 -22.79 19.30 16.97
N CYS A 28 -21.53 19.67 17.32
CA CYS A 28 -20.74 18.94 18.29
C CYS A 28 -21.49 18.78 19.62
N GLN A 29 -21.76 17.53 20.02
CA GLN A 29 -22.54 17.21 21.22
C GLN A 29 -21.69 17.33 22.49
N GLU A 30 -22.35 17.47 23.62
CA GLU A 30 -21.65 17.44 24.92
C GLU A 30 -20.98 16.09 25.15
N GLY A 31 -19.72 16.13 25.57
CA GLY A 31 -18.87 14.96 25.69
C GLY A 31 -18.00 14.71 24.44
N GLN A 32 -18.32 15.33 23.33
CA GLN A 32 -17.43 15.40 22.18
C GLN A 32 -16.61 16.68 22.21
N PHE A 33 -15.50 16.68 21.49
CA PHE A 33 -14.58 17.81 21.45
C PHE A 33 -14.47 18.35 20.02
N PHE A 34 -14.73 19.65 19.88
CA PHE A 34 -14.65 20.36 18.61
C PHE A 34 -13.21 20.43 18.07
N ASP A 35 -12.23 20.54 18.97
CA ASP A 35 -10.83 20.40 18.63
C ASP A 35 -10.07 19.59 19.70
N MET A 36 -9.06 18.87 19.25
CA MET A 36 -8.21 18.03 20.10
C MET A 36 -6.77 18.09 19.60
N LYS A 37 -5.83 17.88 20.53
CA LYS A 37 -4.43 17.66 20.23
C LYS A 37 -3.83 16.66 21.21
N ASN A 38 -3.13 15.64 20.68
CA ASN A 38 -2.44 14.62 21.46
C ASN A 38 -3.33 13.85 22.45
N MET A 39 -4.56 13.53 22.05
CA MET A 39 -5.52 12.80 22.87
C MET A 39 -5.82 11.41 22.32
N THR A 40 -6.26 10.50 23.19
CA THR A 40 -6.59 9.11 22.85
C THR A 40 -7.81 8.60 23.60
N SER A 41 -8.54 7.66 22.99
CA SER A 41 -9.68 6.93 23.59
C SER A 41 -9.26 5.71 24.43
N GLU A 42 -7.97 5.53 24.74
CA GLU A 42 -7.46 4.31 25.41
C GLU A 42 -8.20 3.96 26.69
N TYR A 43 -8.53 4.98 27.49
CA TYR A 43 -9.21 4.81 28.77
C TYR A 43 -10.72 5.12 28.72
N PHE A 44 -11.35 5.01 27.53
CA PHE A 44 -12.80 5.22 27.40
C PHE A 44 -13.58 4.51 28.52
N PRO A 45 -14.58 5.17 29.17
CA PRO A 45 -15.20 6.46 28.79
C PRO A 45 -14.41 7.71 29.18
N ALA A 46 -13.32 7.60 29.96
CA ALA A 46 -12.43 8.72 30.25
C ALA A 46 -11.57 9.07 29.01
N MET A 47 -11.20 10.34 28.89
CA MET A 47 -10.30 10.84 27.87
C MET A 47 -8.91 11.09 28.47
N SER A 48 -7.85 10.78 27.72
CA SER A 48 -6.46 10.96 28.19
C SER A 48 -5.56 11.45 27.06
N PRO A 49 -4.42 12.09 27.36
CA PRO A 49 -3.34 12.25 26.41
C PRO A 49 -2.85 10.89 25.90
N ARG A 50 -2.35 10.87 24.64
CA ARG A 50 -1.69 9.70 24.09
C ARG A 50 -0.39 9.36 24.85
N LYS A 51 0.10 8.16 24.64
CA LYS A 51 1.42 7.76 25.15
C LYS A 51 2.56 8.46 24.39
N ASN A 52 3.71 8.54 25.04
CA ASN A 52 4.94 8.97 24.39
C ASN A 52 5.34 7.95 23.33
N ARG A 53 5.74 8.43 22.17
CA ARG A 53 6.22 7.61 21.07
C ARG A 53 7.69 7.23 21.27
N GLY A 54 8.07 6.04 20.80
CA GLY A 54 9.47 5.64 20.72
C GLY A 54 10.14 6.27 19.50
N ILE A 55 11.40 6.68 19.64
CA ILE A 55 12.26 7.12 18.54
C ILE A 55 13.19 5.95 18.22
N VAL A 56 13.08 5.39 17.02
CA VAL A 56 13.73 4.13 16.65
C VAL A 56 14.99 4.38 15.82
N LYS A 57 14.92 5.26 14.82
CA LYS A 57 16.01 5.49 13.87
C LYS A 57 15.88 6.86 13.23
N SER A 58 17.00 7.57 13.08
CA SER A 58 17.08 8.78 12.24
C SER A 58 17.58 8.41 10.85
N PHE A 59 17.02 9.02 9.81
CA PHE A 59 17.33 8.80 8.42
C PHE A 59 18.04 9.98 7.78
N VAL A 60 18.81 9.71 6.73
CA VAL A 60 19.34 10.71 5.82
C VAL A 60 18.27 11.10 4.78
N ASN A 61 17.70 10.09 4.12
CA ASN A 61 16.65 10.25 3.11
C ASN A 61 15.71 9.03 3.11
N PRO A 62 14.66 9.04 3.95
CA PRO A 62 13.80 7.87 4.12
C PRO A 62 13.00 7.60 2.85
N GLN A 63 13.04 6.36 2.34
CA GLN A 63 12.37 5.95 1.11
C GLN A 63 11.17 5.03 1.35
N GLY A 64 11.21 4.19 2.39
CA GLY A 64 10.12 3.27 2.70
C GLY A 64 10.45 2.32 3.83
N ILE A 65 9.43 1.63 4.32
CA ILE A 65 9.50 0.67 5.41
C ILE A 65 8.59 -0.53 5.09
N LEU A 66 9.03 -1.72 5.44
CA LEU A 66 8.29 -2.97 5.25
C LEU A 66 8.58 -3.93 6.42
N ASP A 67 7.57 -4.69 6.81
CA ASP A 67 7.71 -5.86 7.68
C ASP A 67 7.68 -7.15 6.86
N LYS A 68 8.76 -7.93 6.94
CA LYS A 68 8.83 -9.30 6.46
C LYS A 68 9.67 -10.11 7.43
N GLU A 69 9.02 -10.70 8.46
CA GLU A 69 9.66 -11.35 9.61
C GLU A 69 10.60 -10.42 10.41
N ASN A 70 11.30 -9.57 9.68
CA ASN A 70 12.19 -8.52 10.20
C ASN A 70 11.76 -7.16 9.66
N LEU A 71 11.96 -6.12 10.46
CA LEU A 71 11.70 -4.76 10.03
C LEU A 71 12.78 -4.32 9.03
N MET A 72 12.34 -3.94 7.84
CA MET A 72 13.17 -3.50 6.72
C MET A 72 12.88 -2.04 6.39
N TRP A 73 13.90 -1.30 5.98
CA TRP A 73 13.74 0.05 5.48
C TRP A 73 14.79 0.40 4.43
N ILE A 74 14.48 1.40 3.64
CA ILE A 74 15.41 2.02 2.70
C ILE A 74 15.72 3.42 3.18
N ASP A 75 17.00 3.72 3.36
CA ASP A 75 17.55 5.04 3.67
C ASP A 75 18.48 5.45 2.52
N ASP A 76 18.08 6.51 1.80
CA ASP A 76 18.73 6.94 0.56
C ASP A 76 18.75 5.83 -0.50
N ASN A 77 19.89 5.24 -0.76
CA ASN A 77 20.09 4.15 -1.72
C ASN A 77 20.47 2.82 -1.05
N GLU A 78 20.27 2.69 0.26
CA GLU A 78 20.69 1.54 1.04
C GLU A 78 19.51 0.79 1.66
N LEU A 79 19.51 -0.54 1.53
CA LEU A 79 18.56 -1.44 2.17
C LEU A 79 19.10 -1.88 3.52
N TYR A 80 18.27 -1.78 4.56
CA TYR A 80 18.55 -2.25 5.91
C TYR A 80 17.54 -3.30 6.36
N ILE A 81 18.03 -4.32 7.04
CA ILE A 81 17.22 -5.35 7.70
C ILE A 81 17.63 -5.40 9.16
N ASN A 82 16.71 -5.17 10.08
CA ASN A 82 17.00 -5.10 11.51
C ASN A 82 18.23 -4.21 11.85
N GLY A 83 18.36 -3.07 11.19
CA GLY A 83 19.47 -2.15 11.42
C GLY A 83 20.78 -2.52 10.73
N VAL A 84 20.87 -3.65 10.08
CA VAL A 84 22.06 -4.11 9.35
C VAL A 84 21.90 -3.77 7.87
N LYS A 85 22.84 -3.01 7.33
CA LYS A 85 22.92 -2.71 5.89
C LYS A 85 23.14 -4.01 5.10
N GLN A 86 22.40 -4.17 4.03
CA GLN A 86 22.52 -5.30 3.12
C GLN A 86 23.46 -4.97 1.96
N ASP A 87 24.24 -5.96 1.55
CA ASP A 87 25.06 -5.87 0.34
C ASP A 87 24.20 -6.27 -0.87
N LEU A 88 24.05 -5.36 -1.81
CA LEU A 88 23.27 -5.58 -3.03
C LEU A 88 24.16 -5.86 -4.25
N GLY A 89 25.49 -6.04 -4.08
CA GLY A 89 26.42 -6.26 -5.18
C GLY A 89 26.34 -5.15 -6.23
N ASP A 90 26.07 -5.54 -7.47
CA ASP A 90 25.97 -4.60 -8.60
C ASP A 90 24.59 -3.91 -8.73
N VAL A 91 23.64 -4.20 -7.81
CA VAL A 91 22.30 -3.63 -7.85
C VAL A 91 22.26 -2.30 -7.10
N THR A 92 21.69 -1.28 -7.73
CA THR A 92 21.62 0.07 -7.15
C THR A 92 20.17 0.52 -6.99
N ILE A 93 19.80 0.91 -5.77
CA ILE A 93 18.53 1.57 -5.47
C ILE A 93 18.69 3.06 -5.79
N THR A 94 17.73 3.65 -6.48
CA THR A 94 17.72 5.10 -6.73
C THR A 94 17.22 5.87 -5.51
N SER A 95 17.70 7.10 -5.30
CA SER A 95 17.30 7.95 -4.16
C SER A 95 16.23 9.00 -4.52
N GLU A 96 15.70 8.98 -5.74
CA GLU A 96 14.90 10.07 -6.30
C GLU A 96 13.45 10.15 -5.81
N SER A 97 12.86 9.05 -5.35
CA SER A 97 11.45 9.02 -4.93
C SER A 97 11.19 7.98 -3.85
N PRO A 98 10.15 8.18 -3.04
CA PRO A 98 9.73 7.16 -2.08
C PRO A 98 9.43 5.84 -2.78
N LYS A 99 9.94 4.74 -2.21
CA LYS A 99 9.77 3.40 -2.75
C LYS A 99 8.46 2.76 -2.28
N THR A 100 7.90 1.93 -3.14
CA THR A 100 6.87 0.97 -2.76
C THR A 100 7.54 -0.38 -2.57
N LEU A 101 7.47 -0.88 -1.34
CA LEU A 101 8.00 -2.19 -0.97
C LEU A 101 6.86 -3.19 -0.92
N ALA A 102 7.03 -4.33 -1.57
CA ALA A 102 6.09 -5.45 -1.50
C ALA A 102 6.82 -6.73 -1.14
N LYS A 103 6.09 -7.68 -0.53
CA LYS A 103 6.62 -9.01 -0.18
C LYS A 103 5.88 -10.08 -0.98
N MET A 104 6.61 -11.07 -1.48
CA MET A 104 6.05 -12.26 -2.15
C MET A 104 6.93 -13.47 -1.83
N GLY A 105 6.42 -14.42 -1.05
CA GLY A 105 7.23 -15.54 -0.57
C GLY A 105 8.51 -15.07 0.11
N ALA A 106 9.68 -15.53 -0.32
CA ALA A 106 10.99 -15.08 0.17
C ALA A 106 11.41 -13.70 -0.35
N TYR A 107 10.76 -13.21 -1.41
CA TYR A 107 11.18 -12.00 -2.10
C TYR A 107 10.62 -10.71 -1.47
N VAL A 108 11.46 -9.69 -1.44
CA VAL A 108 11.11 -8.27 -1.26
C VAL A 108 11.31 -7.57 -2.59
N ILE A 109 10.28 -6.87 -3.04
CA ILE A 109 10.26 -6.15 -4.32
C ILE A 109 10.34 -4.67 -4.05
N ILE A 110 11.24 -3.97 -4.75
CA ILE A 110 11.48 -2.54 -4.61
C ILE A 110 11.07 -1.85 -5.91
N MET A 111 9.96 -1.10 -5.88
CA MET A 111 9.46 -0.31 -7.02
C MET A 111 9.69 1.19 -6.77
N PRO A 112 9.94 2.00 -7.79
CA PRO A 112 9.94 1.69 -9.24
C PRO A 112 11.25 1.09 -9.78
N ASP A 113 12.27 0.84 -8.94
CA ASP A 113 13.60 0.39 -9.38
C ASP A 113 13.60 -1.03 -9.97
N ARG A 114 12.48 -1.78 -9.83
CA ARG A 114 12.30 -3.15 -10.36
C ARG A 114 13.37 -4.12 -9.86
N ILE A 115 13.68 -3.99 -8.55
CA ILE A 115 14.66 -4.82 -7.87
C ILE A 115 13.92 -5.88 -7.06
N TRP A 116 14.45 -7.08 -7.07
CA TRP A 116 14.07 -8.13 -6.14
C TRP A 116 15.23 -8.45 -5.19
N TYR A 117 14.90 -8.69 -3.93
CA TYR A 117 15.82 -9.14 -2.90
C TYR A 117 15.25 -10.37 -2.22
N ASN A 118 16.01 -11.46 -2.13
CA ASN A 118 15.60 -12.67 -1.41
C ASN A 118 16.07 -12.56 0.04
N ALA A 119 15.11 -12.45 0.96
CA ALA A 119 15.41 -12.26 2.38
C ALA A 119 15.97 -13.51 3.08
N ASP A 120 15.84 -14.69 2.46
CA ASP A 120 16.31 -15.95 3.07
C ASP A 120 17.79 -16.22 2.78
N ASN A 121 18.29 -15.85 1.59
CA ASN A 121 19.65 -16.14 1.17
C ASN A 121 20.49 -14.89 0.83
N GLY A 122 19.88 -13.70 0.82
CA GLY A 122 20.56 -12.44 0.51
C GLY A 122 20.81 -12.17 -0.98
N GLU A 123 20.37 -13.05 -1.87
CA GLU A 123 20.49 -12.81 -3.31
C GLU A 123 19.60 -11.66 -3.76
N CYS A 124 20.07 -10.89 -4.72
CA CYS A 124 19.32 -9.77 -5.28
C CYS A 124 19.61 -9.60 -6.77
N GLY A 125 18.76 -8.85 -7.44
CA GLY A 125 18.92 -8.58 -8.86
C GLY A 125 17.82 -7.67 -9.40
N TYR A 126 17.98 -7.30 -10.67
CA TYR A 126 16.91 -6.61 -11.39
C TYR A 126 15.89 -7.63 -11.92
N MET A 127 14.63 -7.26 -11.88
CA MET A 127 13.54 -8.07 -12.45
C MET A 127 13.65 -8.11 -13.97
N GLU A 128 14.20 -7.06 -14.58
CA GLU A 128 14.41 -6.96 -16.02
C GLU A 128 15.79 -7.44 -16.44
N LYS A 129 15.86 -7.97 -17.66
CA LYS A 129 17.12 -8.37 -18.30
C LYS A 129 17.02 -8.20 -19.81
N THR A 130 18.04 -7.62 -20.40
CA THR A 130 18.16 -7.46 -21.86
C THR A 130 19.55 -7.87 -22.30
N ASN A 131 19.64 -8.76 -23.29
CA ASN A 131 20.87 -9.08 -23.99
C ASN A 131 20.68 -8.77 -25.48
N THR A 132 21.60 -8.01 -26.05
CA THR A 132 21.60 -7.65 -27.48
C THR A 132 22.80 -8.22 -28.16
N ILE A 133 22.59 -8.91 -29.25
CA ILE A 133 23.61 -9.43 -30.18
C ILE A 133 23.71 -8.45 -31.33
N PRO A 134 24.78 -7.68 -31.44
CA PRO A 134 24.93 -6.66 -32.49
C PRO A 134 25.18 -7.26 -33.86
N LYS A 135 24.96 -6.46 -34.91
CA LYS A 135 25.35 -6.80 -36.27
C LYS A 135 26.85 -7.04 -36.34
N GLY A 136 27.25 -8.07 -37.07
CA GLY A 136 28.61 -8.56 -37.16
C GLY A 136 28.89 -9.79 -36.32
N GLU A 137 28.10 -10.02 -35.26
CA GLU A 137 28.20 -11.23 -34.46
C GLU A 137 27.38 -12.37 -35.08
N ARG A 138 27.84 -13.60 -34.84
CA ARG A 138 27.22 -14.80 -35.39
C ARG A 138 26.03 -15.25 -34.58
N ILE A 139 24.85 -15.35 -35.21
CA ILE A 139 23.63 -15.93 -34.63
C ILE A 139 23.28 -17.19 -35.42
N THR A 140 23.19 -18.34 -34.75
CA THR A 140 22.83 -19.62 -35.38
C THR A 140 21.53 -20.14 -34.84
N PHE A 141 20.61 -20.51 -35.71
CA PHE A 141 19.35 -21.16 -35.41
C PHE A 141 19.40 -22.61 -35.88
N SER A 142 19.05 -23.56 -35.02
CA SER A 142 19.01 -24.98 -35.35
C SER A 142 17.85 -25.68 -34.66
N LEU A 143 17.21 -26.65 -35.31
CA LEU A 143 16.19 -27.48 -34.70
C LEU A 143 16.83 -28.38 -33.63
N CYS A 144 16.19 -28.52 -32.49
CA CYS A 144 16.70 -29.27 -31.34
C CYS A 144 15.58 -29.97 -30.57
N GLU A 145 15.94 -30.75 -29.56
CA GLU A 145 15.04 -31.24 -28.51
C GLU A 145 14.80 -30.16 -27.44
N ALA A 146 13.81 -30.38 -26.56
CA ALA A 146 13.48 -29.45 -25.50
C ALA A 146 14.61 -29.12 -24.52
N ASN A 147 15.58 -30.03 -24.37
CA ASN A 147 16.79 -29.89 -23.55
C ASN A 147 17.99 -29.26 -24.32
N GLY A 148 17.76 -28.75 -25.54
CA GLY A 148 18.77 -28.17 -26.38
C GLY A 148 19.66 -29.19 -27.12
N SER A 149 19.45 -30.49 -26.98
CA SER A 149 20.22 -31.51 -27.71
C SER A 149 19.91 -31.46 -29.19
N THR A 150 20.93 -31.65 -30.00
CA THR A 150 20.80 -31.66 -31.45
C THR A 150 19.83 -32.72 -31.93
N LEU A 151 18.82 -32.32 -32.72
CA LEU A 151 17.87 -33.22 -33.34
C LEU A 151 18.34 -33.59 -34.74
N SER A 152 18.51 -34.92 -35.00
CA SER A 152 18.81 -35.44 -36.36
C SER A 152 17.50 -35.69 -37.10
N TRP A 153 17.32 -35.11 -38.26
CA TRP A 153 16.14 -35.26 -39.11
C TRP A 153 16.50 -35.26 -40.59
N HIS A 154 15.60 -35.80 -41.41
CA HIS A 154 15.76 -35.82 -42.85
C HIS A 154 14.53 -35.21 -43.54
N GLU A 155 14.70 -34.77 -44.78
CA GLU A 155 13.57 -34.37 -45.62
C GLU A 155 12.77 -35.58 -46.09
N ALA A 156 11.52 -35.37 -46.47
CA ALA A 156 10.64 -36.45 -46.95
C ALA A 156 11.19 -37.21 -48.17
N GLU A 157 12.02 -36.56 -48.96
CA GLU A 157 12.68 -37.16 -50.12
C GLU A 157 13.65 -38.28 -49.74
N TYR A 158 14.37 -38.14 -48.62
CA TYR A 158 15.31 -39.16 -48.11
C TYR A 158 14.61 -40.51 -47.90
N TYR A 159 13.38 -40.51 -47.38
CA TYR A 159 12.62 -41.74 -47.08
C TYR A 159 11.92 -42.36 -48.26
N LYS A 160 12.16 -41.88 -49.48
CA LYS A 160 11.76 -42.59 -50.69
C LYS A 160 12.67 -43.79 -51.00
N ASP A 161 13.95 -43.63 -50.63
CA ASP A 161 15.00 -44.62 -50.91
C ASP A 161 15.52 -45.33 -49.66
N HIS A 162 15.00 -44.96 -48.48
CA HIS A 162 15.41 -45.48 -47.18
C HIS A 162 14.21 -45.83 -46.32
N ASP A 163 14.17 -47.06 -45.79
CA ASP A 163 13.13 -47.47 -44.84
C ASP A 163 13.29 -46.77 -43.50
N PRO A 164 12.20 -46.16 -42.95
CA PRO A 164 12.29 -45.45 -41.66
C PRO A 164 12.40 -46.45 -40.50
N VAL A 165 13.19 -46.06 -39.50
CA VAL A 165 13.33 -46.76 -38.21
C VAL A 165 12.51 -46.05 -37.14
N ASP A 166 12.09 -46.78 -36.10
CA ASP A 166 11.33 -46.23 -35.01
C ASP A 166 12.03 -45.06 -34.34
N GLY A 167 11.37 -43.92 -34.26
CA GLY A 167 11.92 -42.68 -33.71
C GLY A 167 12.63 -41.76 -34.73
N ASP A 168 12.69 -42.15 -36.01
CA ASP A 168 13.24 -41.28 -37.05
C ASP A 168 12.39 -40.03 -37.23
N TYR A 169 13.04 -38.88 -37.46
CA TYR A 169 12.37 -37.62 -37.71
C TYR A 169 12.41 -37.21 -39.17
N MET A 170 11.27 -36.78 -39.67
CA MET A 170 11.09 -36.28 -41.02
C MET A 170 10.54 -34.86 -41.04
N MET A 171 11.20 -33.95 -41.74
CA MET A 171 10.68 -32.61 -42.03
C MET A 171 9.80 -32.67 -43.27
N SER A 172 8.55 -32.20 -43.13
CA SER A 172 7.55 -32.11 -44.20
C SER A 172 7.11 -30.66 -44.34
N THR A 173 7.32 -30.08 -45.55
CA THR A 173 6.85 -28.72 -45.84
C THR A 173 5.76 -28.77 -46.87
N VAL A 174 4.58 -28.32 -46.54
CA VAL A 174 3.38 -28.27 -47.42
C VAL A 174 2.83 -26.83 -47.43
N ASN A 175 2.73 -26.25 -48.61
CA ASN A 175 2.26 -24.88 -48.82
C ASN A 175 3.03 -23.84 -47.95
N GLY A 176 4.33 -23.99 -47.84
CA GLY A 176 5.20 -23.10 -47.04
C GLY A 176 5.13 -23.31 -45.51
N LYS A 177 4.30 -24.23 -45.02
CA LYS A 177 4.25 -24.59 -43.60
C LYS A 177 5.06 -25.85 -43.32
N SER A 178 6.06 -25.75 -42.49
CA SER A 178 6.89 -26.87 -42.05
C SER A 178 6.27 -27.60 -40.89
N SER A 179 6.37 -28.93 -40.88
CA SER A 179 5.96 -29.78 -39.75
C SER A 179 6.97 -30.89 -39.55
N LEU A 180 7.35 -31.12 -38.33
CA LEU A 180 8.21 -32.25 -37.94
C LEU A 180 7.34 -33.45 -37.65
N LYS A 181 7.71 -34.61 -38.18
CA LYS A 181 7.05 -35.88 -37.96
C LYS A 181 8.04 -36.90 -37.41
N VAL A 182 7.56 -37.77 -36.53
CA VAL A 182 8.29 -38.92 -35.98
C VAL A 182 7.67 -40.21 -36.49
N TYR A 183 8.50 -41.17 -36.89
CA TYR A 183 8.03 -42.46 -37.31
C TYR A 183 7.74 -43.37 -36.13
N ALA A 184 6.57 -43.99 -36.10
CA ALA A 184 6.21 -44.99 -35.13
C ALA A 184 6.14 -46.37 -35.80
N ALA A 185 7.13 -47.23 -35.56
CA ALA A 185 7.23 -48.57 -36.17
C ALA A 185 6.04 -49.46 -35.80
N SER A 186 5.45 -49.30 -34.61
CA SER A 186 4.31 -50.05 -34.11
C SER A 186 3.05 -49.85 -34.99
N THR A 187 2.84 -48.66 -35.51
CA THR A 187 1.73 -48.31 -36.38
C THR A 187 2.10 -48.16 -37.86
N LYS A 188 3.40 -48.14 -38.15
CA LYS A 188 3.96 -47.84 -39.46
C LYS A 188 3.52 -46.49 -40.04
N LEU A 189 3.32 -45.49 -39.13
CA LEU A 189 2.81 -44.18 -39.52
C LEU A 189 3.77 -43.08 -39.07
N TRP A 190 3.82 -42.00 -39.86
CA TRP A 190 4.45 -40.73 -39.48
C TRP A 190 3.50 -39.90 -38.65
N MET A 191 3.81 -39.68 -37.37
CA MET A 191 3.05 -38.88 -36.43
C MET A 191 3.62 -37.47 -36.37
N THR A 192 2.76 -36.45 -36.41
CA THR A 192 3.19 -35.07 -36.27
C THR A 192 3.62 -34.78 -34.84
N VAL A 193 4.82 -34.22 -34.69
CA VAL A 193 5.33 -33.76 -33.39
C VAL A 193 4.58 -32.47 -33.01
N ALA A 194 3.90 -32.51 -31.86
CA ALA A 194 3.02 -31.42 -31.44
C ALA A 194 3.76 -30.13 -31.09
N THR A 195 4.97 -30.24 -30.51
CA THR A 195 5.80 -29.09 -30.12
C THR A 195 7.22 -29.31 -30.59
N THR A 196 7.75 -28.34 -31.31
CA THR A 196 9.13 -28.33 -31.83
C THR A 196 9.93 -27.21 -31.17
N TYR A 197 11.24 -27.39 -31.09
CA TYR A 197 12.12 -26.47 -30.40
C TYR A 197 13.26 -26.03 -31.34
N THR A 198 13.63 -24.76 -31.21
CA THR A 198 14.75 -24.16 -31.91
C THR A 198 15.77 -23.66 -30.91
N GLN A 199 17.00 -24.08 -31.05
CA GLN A 199 18.14 -23.54 -30.33
C GLN A 199 18.66 -22.32 -31.08
N ILE A 200 18.87 -21.22 -30.34
CA ILE A 200 19.48 -19.99 -30.84
C ILE A 200 20.81 -19.84 -30.12
N THR A 201 21.90 -19.85 -30.87
CA THR A 201 23.27 -19.77 -30.35
C THR A 201 23.92 -18.46 -30.78
N ALA A 202 24.35 -17.67 -29.81
CA ALA A 202 25.15 -16.46 -29.99
C ALA A 202 25.87 -16.14 -28.67
N VAL A 203 27.01 -15.49 -28.74
CA VAL A 203 27.84 -15.18 -27.55
C VAL A 203 27.04 -14.34 -26.55
N GLY A 204 26.87 -14.84 -25.34
CA GLY A 204 26.20 -14.16 -24.23
C GLY A 204 24.69 -14.07 -24.32
N ILE A 205 24.04 -14.68 -25.32
CA ILE A 205 22.57 -14.55 -25.53
C ILE A 205 21.75 -15.04 -24.32
N GLY A 206 22.18 -16.12 -23.67
CA GLY A 206 21.49 -16.73 -22.54
C GLY A 206 21.96 -16.23 -21.16
N LYS A 207 22.98 -15.35 -21.12
CA LYS A 207 23.57 -14.92 -19.85
C LYS A 207 22.60 -14.12 -18.99
N GLY A 208 22.36 -14.59 -17.74
CA GLY A 208 21.47 -13.94 -16.76
C GLY A 208 19.99 -14.24 -16.96
N PHE A 209 19.63 -15.12 -17.89
CA PHE A 209 18.31 -15.71 -17.98
C PHE A 209 18.28 -17.08 -17.27
N GLU A 210 17.06 -17.55 -17.00
CA GLU A 210 16.82 -18.86 -16.39
C GLU A 210 15.86 -19.69 -17.25
N LYS A 211 15.90 -21.00 -17.06
CA LYS A 211 14.90 -21.90 -17.63
C LYS A 211 13.52 -21.57 -17.11
N GLY A 212 12.57 -21.36 -18.01
CA GLY A 212 11.20 -20.96 -17.68
C GLY A 212 10.97 -19.45 -17.72
N ASP A 213 11.98 -18.64 -18.05
CA ASP A 213 11.81 -17.21 -18.26
C ASP A 213 10.96 -16.93 -19.51
N GLY A 214 9.94 -16.09 -19.35
CA GLY A 214 9.17 -15.52 -20.46
C GLY A 214 9.90 -14.33 -21.06
N VAL A 215 10.28 -14.43 -22.33
CA VAL A 215 11.08 -13.41 -23.01
C VAL A 215 10.42 -12.94 -24.30
N LYS A 216 10.67 -11.68 -24.67
CA LYS A 216 10.44 -11.17 -26.01
C LYS A 216 11.75 -11.30 -26.80
N LEU A 217 11.67 -11.98 -27.93
CA LEU A 217 12.75 -12.04 -28.92
C LEU A 217 12.43 -11.04 -30.03
N THR A 218 13.41 -10.25 -30.43
CA THR A 218 13.27 -9.29 -31.53
C THR A 218 14.49 -9.41 -32.43
N ILE A 219 14.29 -9.46 -33.74
CA ILE A 219 15.37 -9.51 -34.76
C ILE A 219 15.00 -8.60 -35.93
N ASP A 220 16.04 -8.12 -36.65
CA ASP A 220 15.82 -7.37 -37.90
C ASP A 220 15.04 -8.20 -38.92
N SER A 221 14.07 -7.60 -39.59
CA SER A 221 13.18 -8.24 -40.57
C SER A 221 13.94 -8.71 -41.82
N GLY A 222 13.25 -9.38 -42.75
CA GLY A 222 13.78 -9.82 -44.04
C GLY A 222 14.42 -11.19 -44.03
N VAL A 223 14.11 -12.06 -43.06
CA VAL A 223 14.53 -13.48 -43.01
C VAL A 223 13.27 -14.34 -43.04
N SER A 224 12.90 -14.79 -44.24
CA SER A 224 11.64 -15.56 -44.46
C SER A 224 11.62 -16.89 -43.71
N GLU A 225 12.77 -17.50 -43.49
CA GLU A 225 12.92 -18.78 -42.79
C GLU A 225 12.51 -18.69 -41.29
N LEU A 226 12.58 -17.50 -40.70
CA LEU A 226 12.24 -17.25 -39.30
C LEU A 226 10.76 -16.90 -39.09
N SER A 227 9.96 -16.83 -40.16
CA SER A 227 8.51 -16.48 -40.07
C SER A 227 7.66 -17.45 -39.22
N ASN A 228 8.15 -18.67 -39.00
CA ASN A 228 7.50 -19.64 -38.10
C ASN A 228 7.89 -19.46 -36.62
N ILE A 229 8.86 -18.61 -36.31
CA ILE A 229 9.33 -18.30 -34.96
C ILE A 229 8.90 -16.89 -34.57
N PHE A 230 9.16 -15.90 -35.43
CA PHE A 230 8.85 -14.50 -35.21
C PHE A 230 7.55 -14.15 -35.93
N VAL A 231 6.48 -13.85 -35.18
CA VAL A 231 5.13 -13.74 -35.71
C VAL A 231 4.57 -12.31 -35.69
N ASN A 232 5.22 -11.39 -34.99
CA ASN A 232 4.79 -9.99 -34.91
C ASN A 232 5.75 -9.11 -35.73
N GLU A 233 5.17 -8.24 -36.58
CA GLU A 233 5.93 -7.25 -37.35
C GLU A 233 5.93 -5.91 -36.62
N GLU A 234 7.11 -5.32 -36.43
CA GLU A 234 7.33 -4.04 -35.76
C GLU A 234 8.28 -3.17 -36.59
N GLY A 235 7.76 -2.56 -37.67
CA GLY A 235 8.57 -1.79 -38.61
C GLY A 235 9.57 -2.67 -39.38
N ASP A 236 10.85 -2.40 -39.21
CA ASP A 236 11.97 -3.18 -39.80
C ASP A 236 12.44 -4.32 -38.90
N LYS A 237 11.70 -4.63 -37.84
CA LYS A 237 11.98 -5.74 -36.93
C LYS A 237 10.80 -6.70 -36.88
N VAL A 238 11.11 -7.93 -36.51
CA VAL A 238 10.09 -8.95 -36.20
C VAL A 238 10.31 -9.45 -34.79
N SER A 239 9.23 -9.77 -34.06
CA SER A 239 9.30 -10.19 -32.68
C SER A 239 8.42 -11.39 -32.37
N THR A 240 8.69 -12.03 -31.24
CA THR A 240 7.84 -13.06 -30.65
C THR A 240 7.99 -13.09 -29.14
N ASN A 241 6.92 -13.42 -28.44
CA ASN A 241 6.96 -13.75 -27.02
C ASN A 241 7.05 -15.26 -26.87
N THR A 242 8.02 -15.74 -26.10
CA THR A 242 8.26 -17.17 -25.91
C THR A 242 8.81 -17.45 -24.51
N THR A 243 8.88 -18.72 -24.15
CA THR A 243 9.50 -19.17 -22.90
C THR A 243 10.82 -19.88 -23.20
N ILE A 244 11.86 -19.58 -22.43
CA ILE A 244 13.13 -20.29 -22.51
C ILE A 244 12.97 -21.69 -21.93
N MET A 245 13.11 -22.71 -22.76
CA MET A 245 12.94 -24.11 -22.36
C MET A 245 14.22 -24.69 -21.78
N ASP A 246 15.36 -24.26 -22.29
CA ASP A 246 16.70 -24.60 -21.79
C ASP A 246 17.69 -23.52 -22.18
N ARG A 247 18.81 -23.42 -21.46
CA ARG A 247 19.81 -22.39 -21.74
C ARG A 247 21.23 -22.76 -21.31
N THR A 248 22.21 -22.17 -21.99
CA THR A 248 23.57 -21.94 -21.50
C THR A 248 23.87 -20.44 -21.60
N ASP A 249 25.08 -19.99 -21.24
CA ASP A 249 25.40 -18.56 -21.38
C ASP A 249 25.37 -18.10 -22.85
N ASP A 250 25.68 -19.00 -23.80
CA ASP A 250 25.79 -18.69 -25.23
C ASP A 250 24.65 -19.30 -26.07
N CYS A 251 23.65 -19.92 -25.46
CA CYS A 251 22.50 -20.39 -26.22
C CYS A 251 21.21 -20.38 -25.40
N ILE A 252 20.07 -20.26 -26.09
CA ILE A 252 18.71 -20.41 -25.55
C ILE A 252 17.94 -21.36 -26.46
N THR A 253 17.08 -22.18 -25.84
CA THR A 253 16.16 -23.08 -26.54
C THR A 253 14.73 -22.52 -26.35
N VAL A 254 14.02 -22.32 -27.46
CA VAL A 254 12.66 -21.77 -27.48
C VAL A 254 11.73 -22.62 -28.32
N VAL A 255 10.43 -22.47 -28.12
CA VAL A 255 9.44 -23.14 -28.98
C VAL A 255 9.47 -22.52 -30.38
N GLY A 256 9.58 -23.35 -31.40
CA GLY A 256 9.60 -22.92 -32.78
C GLY A 256 10.01 -24.04 -33.72
N ILE A 257 9.72 -23.89 -35.01
CA ILE A 257 10.11 -24.84 -36.04
C ILE A 257 10.97 -24.17 -37.08
N LEU A 258 12.05 -24.85 -37.45
CA LEU A 258 12.98 -24.43 -38.50
C LEU A 258 13.22 -25.61 -39.48
N ASN A 259 13.14 -25.34 -40.74
CA ASN A 259 13.33 -26.38 -41.79
C ASN A 259 14.78 -26.53 -42.29
N LYS A 260 15.69 -25.69 -41.80
CA LYS A 260 17.13 -25.80 -42.04
C LYS A 260 17.92 -25.03 -40.99
N THR A 261 19.14 -25.43 -40.72
CA THR A 261 20.04 -24.62 -39.90
C THR A 261 20.35 -23.30 -40.61
N LEU A 262 20.20 -22.19 -39.91
CA LEU A 262 20.41 -20.85 -40.43
C LEU A 262 21.49 -20.14 -39.61
N THR A 263 22.42 -19.48 -40.28
CA THR A 263 23.43 -18.64 -39.64
C THR A 263 23.37 -17.24 -40.23
N LEU A 264 23.26 -16.25 -39.38
CA LEU A 264 23.15 -14.83 -39.71
C LEU A 264 24.30 -14.06 -39.04
N THR A 265 24.83 -13.05 -39.74
CA THR A 265 25.84 -12.12 -39.20
C THR A 265 25.48 -10.66 -39.45
N ASP A 266 24.50 -10.41 -40.32
CA ASP A 266 24.07 -9.09 -40.75
C ASP A 266 22.84 -8.56 -39.99
N LYS A 267 22.37 -9.31 -39.00
CA LYS A 267 21.16 -9.01 -38.20
C LYS A 267 21.52 -8.69 -36.76
N GLU A 268 20.78 -7.73 -36.19
CA GLU A 268 20.75 -7.49 -34.74
C GLU A 268 19.62 -8.31 -34.10
N MET A 269 19.91 -8.94 -32.98
CA MET A 269 18.91 -9.67 -32.21
C MET A 269 18.95 -9.26 -30.74
N THR A 270 17.75 -9.08 -30.15
CA THR A 270 17.59 -8.76 -28.74
C THR A 270 16.70 -9.82 -28.06
N VAL A 271 17.13 -10.22 -26.88
CA VAL A 271 16.36 -11.07 -25.94
C VAL A 271 16.10 -10.25 -24.70
N GLU A 272 14.83 -10.07 -24.35
CA GLU A 272 14.47 -9.23 -23.21
C GLU A 272 13.40 -9.86 -22.33
N ARG A 273 13.60 -9.76 -21.02
CA ARG A 273 12.58 -9.98 -19.99
C ARG A 273 12.24 -8.64 -19.39
N LYS A 274 11.01 -8.18 -19.57
CA LYS A 274 10.51 -6.90 -19.09
C LYS A 274 9.41 -7.04 -18.07
N VAL A 275 9.31 -6.04 -17.21
CA VAL A 275 8.23 -5.85 -16.25
C VAL A 275 7.33 -4.74 -16.77
N PRO A 276 6.01 -4.91 -16.77
CA PRO A 276 5.08 -3.85 -17.16
C PRO A 276 5.28 -2.59 -16.30
N ASP A 277 5.00 -1.42 -16.88
CA ASP A 277 4.94 -0.17 -16.13
C ASP A 277 3.71 -0.19 -15.23
N MET A 278 3.93 -0.20 -13.92
CA MET A 278 2.87 -0.35 -12.93
C MET A 278 2.81 0.83 -11.97
N ALA A 279 1.64 1.44 -11.84
CA ALA A 279 1.39 2.51 -10.90
C ALA A 279 1.27 2.01 -9.45
N PHE A 280 0.59 0.87 -9.26
CA PHE A 280 0.37 0.26 -7.96
C PHE A 280 0.52 -1.24 -8.04
N ILE A 281 1.01 -1.84 -6.94
CA ILE A 281 1.24 -3.28 -6.83
C ILE A 281 0.62 -3.81 -5.54
N THR A 282 0.24 -5.09 -5.56
CA THR A 282 -0.19 -5.85 -4.38
C THR A 282 0.15 -7.32 -4.53
N GLU A 283 0.40 -8.03 -3.43
CA GLU A 283 0.63 -9.47 -3.47
C GLU A 283 -0.68 -10.21 -3.19
N CYS A 284 -0.91 -11.30 -3.91
CA CYS A 284 -2.00 -12.23 -3.64
C CYS A 284 -1.67 -13.63 -4.15
N ASN A 285 -1.78 -14.62 -3.25
CA ASN A 285 -1.58 -16.04 -3.57
C ASN A 285 -0.23 -16.32 -4.26
N ASN A 286 0.85 -15.81 -3.69
CA ASN A 286 2.21 -15.95 -4.18
C ASN A 286 2.41 -15.46 -5.63
N ARG A 287 1.67 -14.40 -5.98
CA ARG A 287 1.81 -13.63 -7.21
C ARG A 287 1.85 -12.14 -6.89
N LEU A 288 2.71 -11.43 -7.56
CA LEU A 288 2.65 -9.97 -7.56
C LEU A 288 1.64 -9.53 -8.64
N TRP A 289 0.72 -8.68 -8.24
CA TRP A 289 -0.29 -8.06 -9.09
C TRP A 289 0.01 -6.59 -9.25
N GLY A 290 -0.25 -6.04 -10.41
CA GLY A 290 -0.06 -4.62 -10.68
C GLY A 290 -1.08 -4.07 -11.66
N CYS A 291 -1.15 -2.75 -11.75
CA CYS A 291 -2.01 -2.05 -12.69
C CYS A 291 -1.26 -0.94 -13.41
N SER A 292 -1.63 -0.70 -14.66
CA SER A 292 -0.99 0.29 -15.52
C SER A 292 -1.20 1.73 -15.03
N GLU A 293 -0.30 2.62 -15.38
CA GLU A 293 -0.41 4.05 -15.05
C GLU A 293 -1.54 4.75 -15.82
N ASP A 294 -1.84 4.30 -17.03
CA ASP A 294 -2.92 4.86 -17.87
C ASP A 294 -4.33 4.47 -17.40
N GLY A 295 -4.45 3.46 -16.53
CA GLY A 295 -5.71 3.03 -15.93
C GLY A 295 -6.46 1.94 -16.69
N HIS A 296 -5.85 1.31 -17.68
CA HIS A 296 -6.53 0.38 -18.58
C HIS A 296 -6.15 -1.08 -18.44
N GLU A 297 -5.05 -1.40 -17.75
CA GLU A 297 -4.58 -2.78 -17.69
C GLU A 297 -4.25 -3.24 -16.27
N ILE A 298 -4.49 -4.51 -16.00
CA ILE A 298 -4.13 -5.22 -14.78
C ILE A 298 -3.26 -6.41 -15.17
N TYR A 299 -2.16 -6.59 -14.47
CA TYR A 299 -1.18 -7.63 -14.70
C TYR A 299 -0.98 -8.51 -13.48
N CYS A 300 -0.56 -9.77 -13.69
CA CYS A 300 0.07 -10.54 -12.62
C CYS A 300 1.26 -11.34 -13.15
N CYS A 301 2.28 -11.49 -12.30
CA CYS A 301 3.46 -12.26 -12.59
C CYS A 301 3.15 -13.77 -12.61
N LYS A 302 4.08 -14.57 -13.12
CA LYS A 302 4.08 -16.03 -13.02
C LYS A 302 4.02 -16.45 -11.54
N LEU A 303 3.33 -17.54 -11.24
CA LEU A 303 3.19 -18.04 -9.88
C LEU A 303 4.56 -18.35 -9.25
N GLY A 304 4.85 -17.70 -8.12
CA GLY A 304 6.10 -17.88 -7.39
C GLY A 304 7.32 -17.20 -8.01
N ASP A 305 7.17 -16.52 -9.16
CA ASP A 305 8.29 -15.89 -9.85
C ASP A 305 7.97 -14.44 -10.24
N VAL A 306 8.46 -13.53 -9.43
CA VAL A 306 8.25 -12.09 -9.57
C VAL A 306 8.94 -11.49 -10.81
N LYS A 307 9.94 -12.16 -11.38
CA LYS A 307 10.68 -11.68 -12.55
C LYS A 307 9.88 -11.85 -13.85
N ASN A 308 8.96 -12.80 -13.90
CA ASN A 308 8.27 -13.22 -15.10
C ASN A 308 6.85 -12.68 -15.21
N TRP A 309 6.64 -11.77 -16.16
CA TRP A 309 5.37 -11.10 -16.46
C TRP A 309 4.83 -11.40 -17.86
N ASN A 310 5.61 -12.08 -18.69
CA ASN A 310 5.30 -12.33 -20.09
C ASN A 310 5.40 -13.84 -20.44
N CYS A 311 4.93 -14.68 -19.54
CA CYS A 311 4.97 -16.13 -19.70
C CYS A 311 3.55 -16.64 -19.96
N PHE A 312 3.25 -17.04 -21.20
CA PHE A 312 1.94 -17.46 -21.70
C PHE A 312 2.03 -18.81 -22.41
N ALA A 313 2.42 -19.85 -21.67
CA ALA A 313 2.54 -21.21 -22.19
C ALA A 313 1.19 -21.98 -22.17
N GLY A 314 0.13 -21.39 -21.62
CA GLY A 314 -1.21 -21.98 -21.50
C GLY A 314 -1.38 -22.88 -20.27
N ILE A 315 -0.58 -22.67 -19.22
CA ILE A 315 -0.67 -23.41 -17.96
C ILE A 315 -1.12 -22.52 -16.79
N ALA A 316 -1.63 -23.13 -15.74
CA ALA A 316 -2.21 -22.42 -14.58
C ALA A 316 -1.22 -21.50 -13.84
N THR A 317 0.08 -21.75 -13.99
CA THR A 317 1.12 -20.95 -13.33
C THR A 317 1.57 -19.73 -14.13
N ASP A 318 1.08 -19.55 -15.35
CA ASP A 318 1.48 -18.46 -16.24
C ASP A 318 1.15 -17.08 -15.70
N SER A 319 1.82 -16.09 -16.28
CA SER A 319 1.46 -14.68 -16.16
C SER A 319 0.04 -14.44 -16.68
N TRP A 320 -0.57 -13.34 -16.27
CA TRP A 320 -1.90 -12.97 -16.75
C TRP A 320 -2.01 -11.44 -16.91
N ALA A 321 -2.78 -11.02 -17.89
CA ALA A 321 -3.12 -9.63 -18.12
C ALA A 321 -4.55 -9.49 -18.57
N ALA A 322 -5.19 -8.39 -18.22
CA ALA A 322 -6.54 -8.05 -18.66
C ALA A 322 -6.71 -6.55 -18.85
N THR A 323 -7.43 -6.18 -19.89
CA THR A 323 -7.80 -4.80 -20.17
C THR A 323 -9.07 -4.42 -19.40
N VAL A 324 -9.06 -3.23 -18.80
CA VAL A 324 -10.17 -2.62 -18.07
C VAL A 324 -10.76 -1.50 -18.92
N GLY A 325 -12.05 -1.61 -19.24
CA GLY A 325 -12.71 -0.66 -20.14
C GLY A 325 -13.22 0.63 -19.50
N SER A 326 -13.09 0.79 -18.16
CA SER A 326 -13.56 2.00 -17.48
C SER A 326 -12.55 3.13 -17.56
N ASP A 327 -13.06 4.37 -17.61
CA ASP A 327 -12.25 5.58 -17.63
C ASP A 327 -11.55 5.84 -16.30
N GLY A 328 -10.55 6.70 -16.33
CA GLY A 328 -9.81 7.19 -15.15
C GLY A 328 -8.61 6.31 -14.79
N LYS A 329 -7.60 6.97 -14.21
CA LYS A 329 -6.37 6.32 -13.73
C LYS A 329 -6.63 5.49 -12.48
N PHE A 330 -5.84 4.46 -12.26
CA PHE A 330 -5.81 3.79 -10.97
C PHE A 330 -5.27 4.72 -9.87
N THR A 331 -5.78 4.55 -8.67
CA THR A 331 -5.45 5.38 -7.50
C THR A 331 -4.97 4.56 -6.30
N GLY A 332 -4.96 3.24 -6.40
CA GLY A 332 -4.43 2.36 -5.37
C GLY A 332 -4.68 0.89 -5.67
N ALA A 333 -3.96 0.03 -4.97
CA ALA A 333 -4.16 -1.42 -5.01
C ALA A 333 -3.93 -2.02 -3.62
N ILE A 334 -4.69 -3.05 -3.29
CA ILE A 334 -4.53 -3.86 -2.08
C ILE A 334 -5.15 -5.23 -2.28
N THR A 335 -4.62 -6.23 -1.59
CA THR A 335 -5.27 -7.53 -1.48
C THR A 335 -6.19 -7.56 -0.26
N TYR A 336 -7.48 -7.83 -0.50
CA TYR A 336 -8.50 -7.87 0.53
C TYR A 336 -9.33 -9.15 0.43
N LEU A 337 -9.43 -9.89 1.55
CA LEU A 337 -10.13 -11.18 1.63
C LEU A 337 -9.71 -12.18 0.52
N GLY A 338 -8.42 -12.23 0.19
CA GLY A 338 -7.87 -13.13 -0.83
C GLY A 338 -8.11 -12.69 -2.28
N TYR A 339 -8.50 -11.44 -2.50
CA TYR A 339 -8.72 -10.87 -3.82
C TYR A 339 -7.86 -9.64 -4.04
N PRO A 340 -7.11 -9.54 -5.13
CA PRO A 340 -6.51 -8.29 -5.56
C PRO A 340 -7.61 -7.28 -5.92
N MET A 341 -7.52 -6.09 -5.38
CA MET A 341 -8.44 -4.98 -5.64
C MET A 341 -7.66 -3.78 -6.15
N PHE A 342 -8.11 -3.22 -7.25
CA PHE A 342 -7.53 -2.05 -7.89
C PHE A 342 -8.55 -0.92 -7.88
N PHE A 343 -8.17 0.21 -7.31
CA PHE A 343 -9.07 1.34 -7.10
C PHE A 343 -8.87 2.41 -8.15
N LYS A 344 -9.96 3.05 -8.55
CA LYS A 344 -10.05 4.36 -9.17
C LYS A 344 -10.74 5.33 -8.19
N GLU A 345 -10.99 6.59 -8.55
CA GLU A 345 -11.66 7.51 -7.61
C GLU A 345 -13.15 7.17 -7.37
N ASP A 346 -13.82 6.58 -8.36
CA ASP A 346 -15.28 6.27 -8.38
C ASP A 346 -15.60 4.80 -8.66
N SER A 347 -14.62 3.93 -8.59
CA SER A 347 -14.83 2.49 -8.69
C SER A 347 -13.68 1.70 -8.10
N PHE A 348 -13.88 0.41 -7.94
CA PHE A 348 -12.80 -0.54 -7.80
C PHE A 348 -13.03 -1.76 -8.69
N ILE A 349 -11.95 -2.37 -9.11
CA ILE A 349 -11.92 -3.61 -9.85
C ILE A 349 -11.40 -4.72 -8.92
N LYS A 350 -12.22 -5.72 -8.69
CA LYS A 350 -11.88 -6.92 -7.94
C LYS A 350 -11.50 -8.03 -8.90
N VAL A 351 -10.39 -8.70 -8.67
CA VAL A 351 -9.97 -9.86 -9.45
C VAL A 351 -10.28 -11.14 -8.68
N SER A 352 -11.08 -12.03 -9.26
CA SER A 352 -11.30 -13.38 -8.74
C SER A 352 -10.17 -14.28 -9.23
N VAL A 353 -9.33 -14.72 -8.29
CA VAL A 353 -8.16 -15.54 -8.57
C VAL A 353 -8.59 -17.00 -8.68
N SER A 354 -8.37 -17.60 -9.86
CA SER A 354 -8.66 -19.01 -10.10
C SER A 354 -7.41 -19.87 -9.93
N ALA A 355 -7.54 -21.05 -9.36
CA ALA A 355 -6.48 -22.05 -9.27
C ALA A 355 -6.03 -22.57 -10.65
N THR A 356 -6.90 -22.49 -11.66
CA THR A 356 -6.61 -22.91 -13.04
C THR A 356 -6.03 -21.80 -13.92
N GLY A 357 -5.77 -20.60 -13.36
CA GLY A 357 -5.23 -19.45 -14.08
C GLY A 357 -6.25 -18.61 -14.85
N GLY A 358 -7.51 -19.03 -14.91
CA GLY A 358 -8.60 -18.27 -15.55
C GLY A 358 -9.14 -17.18 -14.62
N HIS A 359 -8.38 -16.09 -14.40
CA HIS A 359 -8.80 -15.01 -13.52
C HIS A 359 -9.88 -14.15 -14.16
N GLN A 360 -10.75 -13.58 -13.32
CA GLN A 360 -11.89 -12.76 -13.78
C GLN A 360 -11.92 -11.42 -13.06
N THR A 361 -12.16 -10.35 -13.78
CA THR A 361 -12.32 -9.00 -13.25
C THR A 361 -13.78 -8.65 -13.04
N LYS A 362 -14.10 -7.98 -11.95
CA LYS A 362 -15.43 -7.39 -11.70
C LYS A 362 -15.26 -5.96 -11.20
N GLU A 363 -15.78 -5.02 -11.96
CA GLU A 363 -15.84 -3.62 -11.56
C GLU A 363 -17.08 -3.33 -10.71
N THR A 364 -16.92 -2.50 -9.69
CA THR A 364 -18.01 -1.98 -8.86
C THR A 364 -17.89 -0.46 -8.79
N LYS A 365 -18.91 0.25 -9.24
CA LYS A 365 -19.02 1.70 -9.14
C LYS A 365 -19.38 2.10 -7.72
N CYS A 366 -18.50 2.85 -7.07
CA CYS A 366 -18.65 3.31 -5.69
C CYS A 366 -17.56 4.34 -5.37
N ARG A 367 -17.54 4.88 -4.17
CA ARG A 367 -16.43 5.72 -3.71
C ARG A 367 -15.15 4.89 -3.64
N GLY A 368 -14.18 5.21 -4.48
CA GLY A 368 -12.86 4.60 -4.46
C GLY A 368 -11.82 5.44 -3.71
N VAL A 369 -10.56 5.16 -3.93
CA VAL A 369 -9.44 5.83 -3.27
C VAL A 369 -9.16 7.17 -3.93
N GLN A 370 -9.00 8.24 -3.15
CA GLN A 370 -8.61 9.57 -3.63
C GLN A 370 -7.20 9.52 -4.24
N LYS A 371 -7.00 10.21 -5.35
CA LYS A 371 -5.68 10.37 -5.96
C LYS A 371 -4.67 10.90 -4.93
N GLY A 372 -3.48 10.29 -4.87
CA GLY A 372 -2.43 10.61 -3.88
C GLY A 372 -2.60 9.93 -2.52
N SER A 373 -3.74 9.25 -2.26
CA SER A 373 -4.04 8.63 -0.98
C SER A 373 -3.98 7.10 -0.99
N HIS A 374 -3.24 6.48 -1.92
CA HIS A 374 -3.11 5.02 -2.00
C HIS A 374 -2.54 4.38 -0.72
N ARG A 375 -1.66 5.09 -0.01
CA ARG A 375 -1.11 4.64 1.27
C ARG A 375 -2.09 4.72 2.43
N SER A 376 -3.32 5.20 2.20
CA SER A 376 -4.39 5.17 3.21
C SER A 376 -5.09 3.80 3.31
N LEU A 377 -4.89 2.92 2.33
CA LEU A 377 -5.43 1.57 2.33
C LEU A 377 -4.85 0.76 3.49
N SER A 378 -5.69 0.36 4.44
CA SER A 378 -5.28 -0.46 5.58
C SER A 378 -6.43 -1.35 6.05
N ILE A 379 -6.12 -2.59 6.38
CA ILE A 379 -7.10 -3.57 6.85
C ILE A 379 -7.03 -3.64 8.38
N LEU A 380 -8.19 -3.54 9.02
CA LEU A 380 -8.35 -3.62 10.46
C LEU A 380 -9.63 -4.39 10.78
N ASN A 381 -9.51 -5.47 11.55
CA ASN A 381 -10.66 -6.29 11.96
C ASN A 381 -11.59 -6.62 10.77
N GLU A 382 -11.02 -7.23 9.70
CA GLU A 382 -11.72 -7.65 8.48
C GLU A 382 -12.35 -6.51 7.67
N THR A 383 -12.25 -5.27 8.10
CA THR A 383 -12.71 -4.08 7.37
C THR A 383 -11.54 -3.39 6.69
N LEU A 384 -11.68 -3.06 5.43
CA LEU A 384 -10.75 -2.23 4.69
C LEU A 384 -11.11 -0.76 4.86
N TYR A 385 -10.17 0.02 5.39
CA TYR A 385 -10.31 1.47 5.54
C TYR A 385 -9.45 2.21 4.52
N TYR A 386 -9.96 3.33 4.01
CA TYR A 386 -9.23 4.16 3.05
C TYR A 386 -9.82 5.58 2.93
N LYS A 387 -9.02 6.52 2.43
CA LYS A 387 -9.45 7.88 2.13
C LYS A 387 -10.02 7.96 0.72
N SER A 388 -11.29 8.31 0.60
CA SER A 388 -11.93 8.70 -0.66
C SER A 388 -11.86 10.21 -0.88
N SER A 389 -12.30 10.70 -2.03
CA SER A 389 -12.36 12.15 -2.31
C SER A 389 -13.25 12.91 -1.31
N ALA A 390 -14.33 12.28 -0.82
CA ALA A 390 -15.31 12.90 0.07
C ALA A 390 -15.04 12.66 1.58
N CYS A 391 -14.67 11.43 1.95
CA CYS A 391 -14.62 11.00 3.36
C CYS A 391 -13.56 9.90 3.56
N VAL A 392 -13.32 9.50 4.79
CA VAL A 392 -12.69 8.20 5.09
C VAL A 392 -13.77 7.14 5.05
N CYS A 393 -13.52 6.08 4.30
CA CYS A 393 -14.45 4.98 4.08
C CYS A 393 -14.05 3.73 4.84
N GLY A 394 -15.05 2.97 5.30
CA GLY A 394 -14.93 1.56 5.67
C GLY A 394 -15.60 0.69 4.61
N TYR A 395 -14.98 -0.44 4.28
CA TYR A 395 -15.49 -1.42 3.32
C TYR A 395 -15.39 -2.83 3.91
N ASN A 396 -16.50 -3.53 3.98
CA ASN A 396 -16.62 -4.87 4.57
C ASN A 396 -17.04 -5.96 3.57
N GLY A 397 -16.88 -5.70 2.27
CA GLY A 397 -17.27 -6.63 1.20
C GLY A 397 -18.55 -6.29 0.47
N SER A 398 -19.35 -5.32 0.96
CA SER A 398 -20.59 -4.85 0.31
C SER A 398 -20.35 -3.54 -0.44
N LEU A 399 -20.71 -2.40 0.14
CA LEU A 399 -20.45 -1.07 -0.39
C LEU A 399 -19.69 -0.22 0.65
N PRO A 400 -18.82 0.70 0.22
CA PRO A 400 -18.13 1.60 1.13
C PRO A 400 -19.10 2.52 1.86
N TYR A 401 -18.88 2.70 3.15
CA TYR A 401 -19.65 3.63 4.01
C TYR A 401 -18.71 4.66 4.64
N SER A 402 -19.25 5.85 4.94
CA SER A 402 -18.50 6.92 5.61
C SER A 402 -18.27 6.58 7.08
N ILE A 403 -17.07 6.86 7.59
CA ILE A 403 -16.73 6.77 9.01
C ILE A 403 -16.14 8.09 9.54
N SER A 404 -16.15 9.14 8.78
CA SER A 404 -15.47 10.40 9.12
C SER A 404 -16.39 11.62 9.07
N ASP A 405 -17.67 11.43 9.29
CA ASP A 405 -18.63 12.54 9.31
C ASP A 405 -18.30 13.55 10.42
N GLU A 406 -17.71 13.10 11.52
CA GLU A 406 -17.23 13.92 12.62
C GLU A 406 -16.06 14.85 12.25
N MET A 407 -15.40 14.66 11.12
CA MET A 407 -14.37 15.60 10.64
C MET A 407 -14.95 16.90 10.07
N GLY A 408 -16.28 17.00 9.94
CA GLY A 408 -16.97 18.16 9.39
C GLY A 408 -16.65 18.39 7.92
N ASP A 409 -16.75 19.65 7.47
CA ASP A 409 -16.58 20.03 6.06
C ASP A 409 -15.13 20.20 5.62
N VAL A 410 -14.16 19.85 6.46
CA VAL A 410 -12.73 20.00 6.14
C VAL A 410 -12.32 18.96 5.09
N LYS A 411 -11.78 19.44 3.98
CA LYS A 411 -11.25 18.58 2.91
C LYS A 411 -9.81 18.18 3.19
N TYR A 412 -9.55 16.89 3.16
CA TYR A 412 -8.23 16.31 3.38
C TYR A 412 -7.71 15.60 2.13
N TYR A 413 -6.38 15.60 1.98
CA TYR A 413 -5.63 15.07 0.84
C TYR A 413 -4.39 14.31 1.33
N ASP A 414 -3.73 13.59 0.41
CA ASP A 414 -2.43 12.95 0.61
C ASP A 414 -2.38 12.07 1.87
N ALA A 415 -3.39 11.22 2.00
CA ALA A 415 -3.56 10.39 3.18
C ALA A 415 -2.62 9.19 3.20
N VAL A 416 -2.00 8.98 4.35
CA VAL A 416 -1.17 7.81 4.66
C VAL A 416 -1.68 7.19 5.96
N ALA A 417 -1.87 5.86 5.98
CA ALA A 417 -2.47 5.21 7.13
C ALA A 417 -1.80 3.89 7.51
N GLY A 418 -2.06 3.48 8.74
CA GLY A 418 -1.69 2.18 9.28
C GLY A 418 -2.66 1.75 10.37
N SER A 419 -2.61 0.47 10.76
CA SER A 419 -3.52 -0.09 11.76
C SER A 419 -2.78 -0.83 12.86
N LEU A 420 -3.26 -0.67 14.11
CA LEU A 420 -2.74 -1.36 15.27
C LEU A 420 -3.88 -1.70 16.25
N GLY A 421 -4.04 -2.96 16.59
CA GLY A 421 -5.13 -3.43 17.45
C GLY A 421 -6.49 -3.10 16.85
N ASP A 422 -7.29 -2.28 17.55
CA ASP A 422 -8.61 -1.82 17.10
C ASP A 422 -8.57 -0.40 16.50
N ARG A 423 -7.38 0.13 16.19
CA ARG A 423 -7.19 1.53 15.79
C ARG A 423 -6.63 1.65 14.38
N TYR A 424 -7.25 2.55 13.63
CA TYR A 424 -6.79 3.02 12.33
C TYR A 424 -6.18 4.41 12.47
N TYR A 425 -4.89 4.53 12.21
CA TYR A 425 -4.13 5.77 12.23
C TYR A 425 -4.05 6.33 10.82
N ILE A 426 -4.35 7.61 10.65
CA ILE A 426 -4.29 8.27 9.35
C ILE A 426 -3.74 9.68 9.47
N SER A 427 -2.67 9.96 8.73
CA SER A 427 -2.11 11.29 8.55
C SER A 427 -2.60 11.88 7.25
N MET A 428 -3.21 13.06 7.29
CA MET A 428 -3.81 13.73 6.13
C MET A 428 -3.48 15.20 6.13
N ARG A 429 -3.40 15.79 4.94
CA ARG A 429 -3.13 17.21 4.72
C ARG A 429 -4.44 17.96 4.43
N ASP A 430 -4.68 19.08 5.10
CA ASP A 430 -5.80 19.97 4.76
C ASP A 430 -5.50 20.84 3.51
N ALA A 431 -6.48 21.61 3.07
CA ALA A 431 -6.33 22.50 1.91
C ALA A 431 -5.29 23.63 2.12
N LYS A 432 -4.91 23.91 3.37
CA LYS A 432 -3.88 24.92 3.72
C LYS A 432 -2.48 24.32 3.77
N GLY A 433 -2.35 23.02 3.57
CA GLY A 433 -1.06 22.31 3.61
C GLY A 433 -0.68 21.79 4.99
N VAL A 434 -1.53 21.92 6.00
CA VAL A 434 -1.26 21.45 7.37
C VAL A 434 -1.64 19.98 7.49
N TYR A 435 -0.69 19.15 7.92
CA TYR A 435 -0.96 17.75 8.23
C TYR A 435 -1.59 17.61 9.62
N SER A 436 -2.44 16.61 9.76
CA SER A 436 -2.98 16.18 11.05
C SER A 436 -3.06 14.66 11.08
N MET A 437 -2.66 14.07 12.21
CA MET A 437 -2.81 12.66 12.47
C MET A 437 -4.10 12.41 13.26
N PHE A 438 -4.98 11.62 12.67
CA PHE A 438 -6.21 11.17 13.30
C PHE A 438 -6.14 9.69 13.62
N VAL A 439 -6.86 9.28 14.64
CA VAL A 439 -6.96 7.89 15.08
C VAL A 439 -8.43 7.52 15.22
N TYR A 440 -8.87 6.53 14.47
CA TYR A 440 -10.20 5.96 14.59
C TYR A 440 -10.16 4.69 15.43
N ASP A 441 -10.87 4.67 16.54
CA ASP A 441 -11.09 3.47 17.35
C ASP A 441 -12.32 2.73 16.80
N SER A 442 -12.09 1.68 16.03
CA SER A 442 -13.15 0.96 15.31
C SER A 442 -14.14 0.26 16.24
N LYS A 443 -13.69 -0.13 17.43
CA LYS A 443 -14.53 -0.80 18.42
C LYS A 443 -15.48 0.15 19.14
N LYS A 444 -15.09 1.40 19.26
CA LYS A 444 -15.87 2.43 19.98
C LYS A 444 -16.57 3.39 19.02
N GLY A 445 -16.18 3.42 17.74
CA GLY A 445 -16.68 4.37 16.76
C GLY A 445 -16.25 5.81 17.05
N ILE A 446 -15.05 6.03 17.60
CA ILE A 446 -14.59 7.33 18.10
C ILE A 446 -13.35 7.77 17.31
N TRP A 447 -13.36 9.03 16.89
CA TRP A 447 -12.18 9.70 16.37
C TRP A 447 -11.43 10.45 17.48
N CYS A 448 -10.10 10.42 17.40
CA CYS A 448 -9.22 11.29 18.17
C CYS A 448 -8.25 11.99 17.21
N LYS A 449 -7.87 13.22 17.54
CA LYS A 449 -6.83 13.96 16.83
C LYS A 449 -5.58 13.98 17.70
N GLU A 450 -4.47 13.51 17.13
CA GLU A 450 -3.20 13.51 17.83
C GLU A 450 -2.41 14.78 17.52
N ASP A 451 -1.51 14.74 16.57
CA ASP A 451 -0.61 15.86 16.28
C ASP A 451 -0.60 16.22 14.77
N ASN A 452 0.40 16.97 14.35
CA ASN A 452 0.55 17.45 12.98
C ASN A 452 1.61 16.66 12.19
N THR A 453 1.89 15.42 12.58
CA THR A 453 2.91 14.60 11.93
C THR A 453 2.53 14.30 10.48
N LYS A 454 3.45 14.61 9.57
CA LYS A 454 3.42 14.17 8.18
C LYS A 454 4.07 12.80 8.09
N VAL A 455 3.28 11.78 7.86
CA VAL A 455 3.77 10.41 7.74
C VAL A 455 4.11 10.07 6.30
N LEU A 456 5.29 9.51 6.07
CA LEU A 456 5.68 8.97 4.77
C LEU A 456 5.09 7.58 4.54
N SER A 457 5.18 6.71 5.54
CA SER A 457 4.64 5.35 5.50
C SER A 457 4.48 4.78 6.91
N PHE A 458 3.52 3.88 7.07
CA PHE A 458 3.33 3.06 8.25
C PHE A 458 3.74 1.61 7.97
N CYS A 459 4.17 0.93 9.02
CA CYS A 459 4.46 -0.51 8.98
C CYS A 459 4.14 -1.13 10.34
N LYS A 460 3.28 -2.13 10.36
CA LYS A 460 3.06 -2.93 11.56
C LYS A 460 4.15 -3.99 11.66
N HIS A 461 4.84 -4.04 12.79
CA HIS A 461 5.82 -5.08 13.09
C HIS A 461 5.55 -5.60 14.51
N TYR A 462 5.27 -6.90 14.63
CA TYR A 462 4.76 -7.54 15.84
C TYR A 462 3.54 -6.79 16.43
N ASP A 463 3.64 -6.37 17.67
CA ASP A 463 2.56 -5.73 18.44
C ASP A 463 2.64 -4.19 18.45
N ASP A 464 3.46 -3.60 17.59
CA ASP A 464 3.58 -2.15 17.48
C ASP A 464 3.44 -1.66 16.03
N LEU A 465 3.12 -0.38 15.89
CA LEU A 465 3.01 0.31 14.61
C LEU A 465 4.16 1.32 14.49
N TYR A 466 5.00 1.09 13.51
CA TYR A 466 6.10 1.98 13.15
C TYR A 466 5.69 2.90 12.02
N TYR A 467 6.20 4.11 12.04
CA TYR A 467 5.99 5.07 10.95
C TYR A 467 7.23 5.95 10.78
N ILE A 468 7.37 6.47 9.57
CA ILE A 468 8.41 7.43 9.24
C ILE A 468 7.78 8.83 9.26
N ASP A 469 8.28 9.69 10.14
CA ASP A 469 8.00 11.12 10.15
C ASP A 469 8.80 11.76 9.01
N ALA A 470 8.10 12.29 8.01
CA ALA A 470 8.74 12.80 6.80
C ALA A 470 9.50 14.11 7.03
N ASP A 471 9.04 14.94 7.97
CA ASP A 471 9.64 16.25 8.24
C ASP A 471 10.84 16.14 9.18
N GLU A 472 10.75 15.33 10.22
CA GLU A 472 11.85 15.04 11.13
C GLU A 472 12.83 14.00 10.58
N LYS A 473 12.45 13.23 9.56
CA LYS A 473 13.21 12.11 9.00
C LYS A 473 13.57 11.06 10.07
N VAL A 474 12.61 10.68 10.87
CA VAL A 474 12.79 9.76 11.99
C VAL A 474 11.73 8.65 11.92
N MET A 475 12.15 7.42 12.18
CA MET A 475 11.22 6.32 12.46
C MET A 475 10.79 6.37 13.91
N LYS A 476 9.47 6.38 14.13
CA LYS A 476 8.85 6.39 15.46
C LYS A 476 7.96 5.17 15.63
N SER A 477 7.82 4.69 16.87
CA SER A 477 6.86 3.67 17.26
C SER A 477 5.68 4.27 18.03
N VAL A 478 4.47 3.86 17.71
CA VAL A 478 3.24 4.33 18.37
C VAL A 478 3.14 3.80 19.79
N GLY A 479 3.47 2.53 20.03
CA GLY A 479 3.44 1.88 21.35
C GLY A 479 4.62 2.22 22.25
N GLY A 480 5.64 2.91 21.72
CA GLY A 480 6.85 3.26 22.45
C GLY A 480 7.91 2.16 22.46
N THR A 481 7.74 1.12 21.64
CA THR A 481 8.72 0.02 21.53
C THR A 481 9.99 0.49 20.85
N LEU A 482 11.13 0.13 21.43
CA LEU A 482 12.45 0.40 20.89
C LEU A 482 13.04 -0.91 20.37
N LEU A 483 13.33 -0.97 19.07
CA LEU A 483 13.87 -2.18 18.42
C LEU A 483 15.39 -2.27 18.46
N TYR A 484 16.07 -1.14 18.62
CA TYR A 484 17.54 -1.03 18.55
C TYR A 484 18.08 -0.17 19.67
N ASP A 485 19.36 -0.33 19.98
CA ASP A 485 20.09 0.56 20.88
C ASP A 485 20.08 1.98 20.30
N VAL A 486 19.23 2.82 20.89
CA VAL A 486 19.11 4.22 20.53
C VAL A 486 19.75 5.04 21.66
N PRO A 487 20.48 6.12 21.37
CA PRO A 487 21.02 6.98 22.39
C PRO A 487 19.99 7.48 23.41
N GLU A 488 20.39 7.97 24.57
CA GLU A 488 19.61 8.33 25.78
C GLU A 488 18.26 9.10 25.57
N LYS A 489 17.86 9.45 24.37
CA LYS A 489 16.60 10.15 24.03
C LYS A 489 15.63 9.27 23.20
N ALA A 490 15.62 7.99 23.45
CA ALA A 490 14.83 7.00 22.71
C ALA A 490 13.32 7.12 22.86
N THR A 491 12.79 8.01 23.67
CA THR A 491 11.37 8.29 23.79
C THR A 491 11.10 9.78 23.69
N GLU A 492 9.95 10.09 23.08
CA GLU A 492 9.45 11.44 23.01
C GLU A 492 9.35 12.08 24.41
N GLY A 493 9.73 13.34 24.53
CA GLY A 493 9.57 14.10 25.76
C GLY A 493 8.10 14.41 26.08
N LYS A 494 7.84 15.06 27.23
CA LYS A 494 6.49 15.53 27.56
C LYS A 494 6.02 16.53 26.51
N PHE A 495 4.86 16.29 25.95
CA PHE A 495 4.21 17.13 24.94
C PHE A 495 2.97 17.83 25.52
N ASN A 496 2.54 18.91 24.86
CA ASN A 496 1.33 19.61 25.20
C ASN A 496 0.12 18.92 24.55
N TRP A 497 -0.98 18.83 25.27
CA TRP A 497 -2.25 18.34 24.79
C TRP A 497 -3.36 19.38 24.95
N LEU A 498 -4.44 19.23 24.19
CA LEU A 498 -5.58 20.13 24.20
C LEU A 498 -6.88 19.37 23.92
N VAL A 499 -7.94 19.77 24.60
CA VAL A 499 -9.32 19.48 24.24
C VAL A 499 -10.17 20.75 24.34
N GLU A 500 -11.04 20.96 23.34
CA GLU A 500 -11.94 22.10 23.24
C GLU A 500 -13.36 21.59 22.98
N SER A 501 -14.32 22.00 23.81
CA SER A 501 -15.73 21.62 23.63
C SER A 501 -16.36 22.35 22.44
N GLY A 502 -17.42 21.80 21.90
CA GLY A 502 -18.41 22.55 21.13
C GLY A 502 -19.10 23.63 21.99
N ALA A 503 -19.98 24.40 21.36
CA ALA A 503 -20.79 25.35 22.06
C ALA A 503 -21.82 24.63 22.93
N ILE A 504 -21.92 25.01 24.19
CA ILE A 504 -22.80 24.44 25.20
C ILE A 504 -23.87 25.47 25.59
N GLY A 505 -25.12 25.07 25.62
CA GLY A 505 -26.22 25.95 26.04
C GLY A 505 -27.23 26.27 24.96
N TYR A 506 -27.11 25.77 23.75
CA TYR A 506 -28.07 25.98 22.67
C TYR A 506 -29.42 25.25 22.88
N SER A 507 -29.54 24.40 23.89
CA SER A 507 -30.78 23.71 24.22
C SER A 507 -31.85 24.63 24.87
N SER A 508 -31.45 25.81 25.35
CA SER A 508 -32.32 26.85 25.89
C SER A 508 -32.05 28.18 25.19
N PRO A 509 -33.07 28.86 24.67
CA PRO A 509 -32.90 30.17 24.02
C PRO A 509 -32.63 31.29 25.03
N GLU A 510 -32.92 31.07 26.35
CA GLU A 510 -32.72 32.08 27.38
C GLU A 510 -31.23 32.27 27.69
N HIS A 511 -30.86 33.49 28.06
CA HIS A 511 -29.54 33.75 28.61
C HIS A 511 -29.35 33.00 29.93
N LYS A 512 -28.14 32.50 30.12
CA LYS A 512 -27.76 31.71 31.28
C LYS A 512 -26.48 32.19 31.94
N TYR A 513 -26.27 31.81 33.17
CA TYR A 513 -25.02 32.00 33.91
C TYR A 513 -24.37 30.67 34.17
N VAL A 514 -23.07 30.54 33.89
CA VAL A 514 -22.27 29.39 34.32
C VAL A 514 -21.89 29.61 35.78
N ALA A 515 -22.61 28.93 36.69
CA ALA A 515 -22.41 29.12 38.12
C ALA A 515 -21.27 28.32 38.69
N ARG A 516 -21.05 27.10 38.18
CA ARG A 516 -19.97 26.19 38.65
C ARG A 516 -19.61 25.17 37.60
N ILE A 517 -18.31 24.88 37.50
CA ILE A 517 -17.79 23.70 36.79
C ILE A 517 -16.91 22.89 37.75
N ASN A 518 -17.18 21.58 37.85
CA ASN A 518 -16.37 20.65 38.59
C ASN A 518 -15.71 19.66 37.59
N LEU A 519 -14.39 19.51 37.67
CA LEU A 519 -13.66 18.59 36.85
C LEU A 519 -13.09 17.45 37.72
N ARG A 520 -13.50 16.20 37.48
CA ARG A 520 -12.89 15.02 38.09
C ARG A 520 -11.80 14.47 37.19
N ILE A 521 -10.57 14.52 37.65
CA ILE A 521 -9.40 14.18 36.89
C ILE A 521 -8.37 13.39 37.73
N THR A 522 -7.72 12.43 37.13
CA THR A 522 -6.50 11.80 37.66
C THR A 522 -5.30 12.49 37.04
N LEU A 523 -4.38 12.97 37.86
CA LEU A 523 -3.13 13.60 37.43
C LEU A 523 -1.94 12.70 37.77
N GLU A 524 -0.99 12.60 36.87
CA GLU A 524 0.33 12.02 37.10
C GLU A 524 1.25 13.08 37.73
N LEU A 525 2.34 12.63 38.35
CA LEU A 525 3.31 13.54 38.98
C LEU A 525 3.94 14.47 37.93
N GLY A 526 3.91 15.77 38.21
CA GLY A 526 4.46 16.81 37.32
C GLY A 526 3.58 17.07 36.10
N THR A 527 2.28 16.84 36.24
CA THR A 527 1.28 17.25 35.25
C THR A 527 0.64 18.55 35.69
N ASP A 528 0.55 19.49 34.74
CA ASP A 528 -0.18 20.75 34.88
C ASP A 528 -1.30 20.81 33.86
N VAL A 529 -2.48 21.26 34.31
CA VAL A 529 -3.68 21.40 33.47
C VAL A 529 -4.31 22.76 33.71
N ASP A 530 -4.50 23.51 32.63
CA ASP A 530 -5.17 24.81 32.63
C ASP A 530 -6.57 24.70 32.08
N PHE A 531 -7.54 25.35 32.75
CA PHE A 531 -8.92 25.42 32.34
C PHE A 531 -9.27 26.82 31.86
N TYR A 532 -9.94 26.89 30.70
CA TYR A 532 -10.37 28.14 30.07
C TYR A 532 -11.86 28.09 29.76
N LEU A 533 -12.51 29.26 29.78
CA LEU A 533 -13.85 29.48 29.26
C LEU A 533 -13.85 30.53 28.16
N GLN A 534 -14.76 30.37 27.22
CA GLN A 534 -15.11 31.35 26.23
C GLN A 534 -16.61 31.52 26.21
N TYR A 535 -17.10 32.74 26.22
CA TYR A 535 -18.51 33.08 26.21
C TYR A 535 -18.90 33.59 24.83
N ASP A 536 -20.10 33.22 24.34
CA ASP A 536 -20.76 33.70 23.12
C ASP A 536 -19.84 33.67 21.88
N SER A 537 -18.94 32.70 21.83
CA SER A 537 -17.97 32.52 20.74
C SER A 537 -17.19 33.78 20.36
N CYS A 538 -16.90 34.65 21.35
CA CYS A 538 -16.23 35.94 21.14
C CYS A 538 -14.78 35.85 20.67
N GLY A 539 -14.19 34.63 20.59
CA GLY A 539 -12.80 34.41 20.19
C GLY A 539 -11.80 34.49 21.35
N GLU A 540 -12.14 35.11 22.45
CA GLU A 540 -11.27 35.29 23.62
C GLU A 540 -11.44 34.15 24.62
N TRP A 541 -10.34 33.53 25.04
CA TRP A 541 -10.30 32.47 26.05
C TRP A 541 -9.86 33.03 27.38
N GLU A 542 -10.75 33.02 28.36
CA GLU A 542 -10.48 33.48 29.72
C GLU A 542 -9.88 32.32 30.53
N HIS A 543 -8.63 32.41 30.99
CA HIS A 543 -8.02 31.46 31.92
C HIS A 543 -8.76 31.54 33.27
N LYS A 544 -9.24 30.41 33.79
CA LYS A 544 -9.99 30.33 35.02
C LYS A 544 -9.25 29.65 36.15
N PHE A 545 -8.50 28.59 35.84
CA PHE A 545 -7.90 27.79 36.92
C PHE A 545 -6.77 26.92 36.38
N ASN A 546 -5.70 26.77 37.20
CA ASN A 546 -4.65 25.78 36.99
C ASN A 546 -4.82 24.64 38.01
N MET A 547 -4.66 23.41 37.52
CA MET A 547 -4.77 22.17 38.30
C MET A 547 -3.46 21.42 38.24
N SER A 548 -2.88 21.12 39.41
CA SER A 548 -1.67 20.33 39.52
C SER A 548 -1.75 19.35 40.70
N GLY A 549 -0.81 18.41 40.75
CA GLY A 549 -0.73 17.43 41.84
C GLY A 549 -0.60 15.99 41.36
N LYS A 550 -0.96 15.03 42.21
CA LYS A 550 -0.93 13.59 41.90
C LYS A 550 -2.20 12.90 42.41
N GLY A 551 -2.70 11.94 41.63
CA GLY A 551 -3.83 11.11 41.99
C GLY A 551 -5.17 11.67 41.51
N THR A 552 -6.25 10.98 41.83
CA THR A 552 -7.64 11.34 41.41
C THR A 552 -8.24 12.38 42.36
N ARG A 553 -8.62 13.51 41.78
CA ARG A 553 -9.23 14.62 42.53
C ARG A 553 -10.39 15.23 41.77
N THR A 554 -11.25 15.93 42.50
CA THR A 554 -12.29 16.79 41.91
C THR A 554 -11.91 18.24 42.19
N PHE A 555 -11.72 19.01 41.15
CA PHE A 555 -11.44 20.43 41.21
C PHE A 555 -12.72 21.21 40.92
N SER A 556 -13.03 22.21 41.77
CA SER A 556 -14.06 23.17 41.48
C SER A 556 -13.43 24.41 40.86
N VAL A 557 -13.78 24.67 39.61
CA VAL A 557 -13.23 25.82 38.87
C VAL A 557 -13.86 27.10 39.41
N PRO A 558 -13.07 28.09 39.88
CA PRO A 558 -13.60 29.36 40.34
C PRO A 558 -14.12 30.17 39.15
N ILE A 559 -15.42 30.42 39.11
CA ILE A 559 -16.08 31.15 38.03
C ILE A 559 -16.83 32.34 38.66
N ILE A 560 -16.56 33.53 38.11
CA ILE A 560 -17.44 34.68 38.34
C ILE A 560 -18.57 34.56 37.29
N PRO A 561 -19.84 34.37 37.73
CA PRO A 561 -20.95 34.18 36.80
C PRO A 561 -21.06 35.36 35.84
N LYS A 562 -21.09 35.05 34.54
CA LYS A 562 -21.23 35.99 33.43
C LYS A 562 -22.42 35.58 32.59
N ARG A 563 -23.28 36.52 32.23
CA ARG A 563 -24.45 36.27 31.39
C ARG A 563 -23.99 35.91 29.98
N CYS A 564 -24.49 34.83 29.43
CA CYS A 564 -24.18 34.39 28.08
C CYS A 564 -25.34 33.61 27.44
N ASP A 565 -25.38 33.59 26.13
CA ASP A 565 -26.24 32.70 25.35
C ASP A 565 -25.68 31.27 25.37
N HIS A 566 -24.40 31.12 25.08
CA HIS A 566 -23.69 29.85 25.13
C HIS A 566 -22.25 30.04 25.64
N PHE A 567 -21.57 28.94 25.94
CA PHE A 567 -20.17 28.95 26.33
C PHE A 567 -19.43 27.73 25.80
N LYS A 568 -18.12 27.83 25.77
CA LYS A 568 -17.20 26.72 25.47
C LYS A 568 -16.18 26.62 26.58
N TYR A 569 -15.65 25.41 26.80
CA TYR A 569 -14.48 25.22 27.66
C TYR A 569 -13.33 24.64 26.87
N ARG A 570 -12.14 24.94 27.33
CA ARG A 570 -10.88 24.38 26.83
C ARG A 570 -10.04 23.92 28.00
N LEU A 571 -9.47 22.72 27.85
CA LEU A 571 -8.44 22.20 28.71
C LEU A 571 -7.14 22.10 27.91
N THR A 572 -6.06 22.63 28.47
CA THR A 572 -4.71 22.42 27.96
C THR A 572 -3.85 21.87 29.08
N GLY A 573 -2.87 21.04 28.73
CA GLY A 573 -1.98 20.54 29.76
C GLY A 573 -0.71 19.93 29.19
N LYS A 574 0.18 19.60 30.11
CA LYS A 574 1.44 18.91 29.82
C LYS A 574 1.63 17.77 30.82
N GLY A 575 1.87 16.57 30.32
CA GLY A 575 2.01 15.35 31.15
C GLY A 575 0.74 14.49 31.13
N GLY A 576 0.77 13.36 31.85
CA GLY A 576 -0.26 12.33 31.82
C GLY A 576 -1.44 12.68 32.73
N CYS A 577 -2.67 12.55 32.22
CA CYS A 577 -3.90 12.68 33.00
C CYS A 577 -4.99 11.77 32.47
N LYS A 578 -6.08 11.60 33.25
CA LYS A 578 -7.33 10.96 32.81
C LYS A 578 -8.50 11.86 33.24
N ILE A 579 -9.23 12.37 32.28
CA ILE A 579 -10.42 13.19 32.49
C ILE A 579 -11.60 12.23 32.65
N HIS A 580 -12.17 12.15 33.87
CA HIS A 580 -13.25 11.20 34.20
C HIS A 580 -14.62 11.80 34.00
N SER A 581 -14.84 13.03 34.46
CA SER A 581 -16.11 13.72 34.26
C SER A 581 -15.96 15.23 34.38
N ILE A 582 -16.86 15.92 33.71
CA ILE A 582 -17.07 17.36 33.81
C ILE A 582 -18.51 17.57 34.24
N THR A 583 -18.73 18.27 35.39
CA THR A 583 -20.04 18.62 35.87
C THR A 583 -20.21 20.12 35.79
N LYS A 584 -21.21 20.60 35.08
CA LYS A 584 -21.58 22.02 35.00
C LYS A 584 -22.84 22.28 35.80
N THR A 585 -22.93 23.47 36.36
CA THR A 585 -24.13 24.02 36.95
C THR A 585 -24.41 25.35 36.28
N THR A 586 -25.56 25.46 35.64
CA THR A 586 -26.04 26.68 35.00
C THR A 586 -27.27 27.21 35.72
N GLU A 587 -27.45 28.51 35.72
CA GLU A 587 -28.60 29.21 36.25
C GLU A 587 -29.26 30.01 35.11
N GLU A 588 -30.58 30.02 35.08
CA GLU A 588 -31.30 30.85 34.10
C GLU A 588 -31.10 32.34 34.41
N GLY A 589 -30.80 33.10 33.35
CA GLY A 589 -30.75 34.54 33.42
C GLY A 589 -32.15 35.13 33.25
N SER A 590 -32.42 36.29 33.89
CA SER A 590 -33.62 37.02 33.58
C SER A 590 -33.57 37.64 32.18
N ASP A 591 -34.69 37.70 31.49
CA ASP A 591 -34.82 38.30 30.15
C ASP A 591 -34.85 39.85 30.18
N ILE A 592 -34.48 40.45 31.30
CA ILE A 592 -34.45 41.91 31.50
C ILE A 592 -33.01 42.44 31.38
#